data_d4156d62d78a10ff583de52d1b23d588
#
_entry.id   d4156d62d78a10ff583de52d1b23d588
#
_cell.length_a   1.000
_cell.length_b   1.000
_cell.length_c   1.000
_cell.angle_alpha   90.00
_cell.angle_beta   90.00
_cell.angle_gamma   90.00
#
_symmetry.space_group_name_H-M   'P 1'
#
loop_
_entity.id
_entity.type
_entity.pdbx_description
1 polymer ?
#
loop_
_entity_poly.entity_id
_entity_poly.type
_entity_poly.pdbx_seq_one_letter_code
_entity_poly.pdbx_strand_id
1 'polypeptide(L)'
;VKEDLLTFEGKPLFPERRAYTVAYELSPAERELYDLVTEYVRTEMGRAECISQAGDRKRGNNVGFALTVLQRRLASSPEAILRSLERRQRRLEDRLRELTRIQETASPAEKEQTDARFDAKLPSLSIHDYEDMDLETTDSERLQFETQVEYVVDRATAAQTIPELRAEIAILEDLIRVAYKVR
;
A
#
# COMPACT_ATOMS: atom_id res chain seq x y z
N VAL A 1 19.16 -26.33 -7.05
CA VAL A 1 18.90 -25.61 -5.78
C VAL A 1 20.23 -25.13 -5.23
N LYS A 2 20.31 -23.96 -4.53
CA LYS A 2 21.59 -23.40 -4.02
C LYS A 2 22.32 -24.33 -3.06
N GLU A 3 21.60 -25.26 -2.43
CA GLU A 3 22.12 -26.26 -1.49
C GLU A 3 22.94 -27.35 -2.18
N ASP A 4 22.75 -27.55 -3.49
CA ASP A 4 23.43 -28.58 -4.28
C ASP A 4 24.75 -28.08 -4.91
N LEU A 5 25.07 -26.78 -4.71
CA LEU A 5 26.31 -26.22 -5.25
C LEU A 5 27.49 -26.51 -4.33
N LEU A 6 28.48 -27.25 -4.92
CA LEU A 6 29.69 -27.62 -4.22
C LEU A 6 30.89 -26.84 -4.77
N THR A 7 31.89 -26.61 -3.91
CA THR A 7 33.19 -26.12 -4.34
C THR A 7 33.94 -27.23 -5.14
N PHE A 8 35.03 -26.89 -5.83
CA PHE A 8 35.88 -27.87 -6.50
C PHE A 8 36.45 -28.97 -5.56
N GLU A 9 36.45 -28.70 -4.25
CA GLU A 9 36.88 -29.64 -3.20
C GLU A 9 35.70 -30.47 -2.65
N GLY A 10 34.47 -30.36 -3.21
CA GLY A 10 33.30 -31.11 -2.80
C GLY A 10 32.63 -30.61 -1.52
N LYS A 11 32.98 -29.39 -1.01
CA LYS A 11 32.34 -28.79 0.14
C LYS A 11 31.13 -27.93 -0.31
N PRO A 12 30.06 -27.88 0.49
CA PRO A 12 28.94 -26.96 0.19
C PRO A 12 29.42 -25.52 0.00
N LEU A 13 29.00 -24.87 -1.09
CA LEU A 13 29.36 -23.49 -1.40
C LEU A 13 28.67 -22.49 -0.44
N PHE A 14 27.51 -22.89 0.06
CA PHE A 14 26.75 -22.10 1.01
C PHE A 14 26.56 -22.87 2.33
N PRO A 15 26.55 -22.17 3.49
CA PRO A 15 26.25 -22.82 4.75
C PRO A 15 24.81 -23.35 4.78
N GLU A 16 24.58 -24.40 5.56
CA GLU A 16 23.25 -24.96 5.78
C GLU A 16 22.28 -23.88 6.25
N ARG A 17 21.16 -23.73 5.54
CA ARG A 17 20.11 -22.77 5.90
C ARG A 17 19.18 -23.40 6.91
N ARG A 18 19.27 -22.97 8.16
CA ARG A 18 18.35 -23.40 9.23
C ARG A 18 17.31 -22.32 9.46
N ALA A 19 16.05 -22.62 9.17
CA ALA A 19 14.92 -21.78 9.51
C ALA A 19 14.25 -22.32 10.78
N TYR A 20 14.01 -21.44 11.74
CA TYR A 20 13.24 -21.77 12.95
C TYR A 20 12.25 -20.63 13.24
N THR A 21 11.09 -20.99 13.74
CA THR A 21 10.06 -20.02 14.13
C THR A 21 10.27 -19.65 15.60
N VAL A 22 10.44 -18.36 15.85
CA VAL A 22 10.44 -17.78 17.20
C VAL A 22 9.05 -17.23 17.47
N ALA A 23 8.38 -17.74 18.51
CA ALA A 23 7.11 -17.19 18.95
C ALA A 23 7.35 -15.80 19.56
N TYR A 24 6.54 -14.83 19.15
CA TYR A 24 6.56 -13.47 19.64
C TYR A 24 5.14 -13.06 20.05
N GLU A 25 4.99 -12.47 21.22
CA GLU A 25 3.73 -11.93 21.69
C GLU A 25 3.71 -10.42 21.48
N LEU A 26 2.70 -9.94 20.76
CA LEU A 26 2.46 -8.52 20.58
C LEU A 26 2.12 -7.86 21.92
N SER A 27 2.69 -6.69 22.17
CA SER A 27 2.23 -5.83 23.26
C SER A 27 0.77 -5.41 23.04
N PRO A 28 0.05 -4.98 24.07
CA PRO A 28 -1.33 -4.51 23.91
C PRO A 28 -1.46 -3.38 22.88
N ALA A 29 -0.51 -2.46 22.82
CA ALA A 29 -0.51 -1.35 21.87
C ALA A 29 -0.23 -1.81 20.44
N GLU A 30 0.68 -2.77 20.22
CA GLU A 30 0.92 -3.38 18.92
C GLU A 30 -0.32 -4.14 18.44
N ARG A 31 -0.98 -4.87 19.33
CA ARG A 31 -2.22 -5.58 19.01
C ARG A 31 -3.32 -4.61 18.58
N GLU A 32 -3.52 -3.51 19.33
CA GLU A 32 -4.47 -2.46 18.97
C GLU A 32 -4.19 -1.90 17.55
N LEU A 33 -2.93 -1.59 17.25
CA LEU A 33 -2.52 -1.13 15.92
C LEU A 33 -2.82 -2.17 14.83
N TYR A 34 -2.50 -3.44 15.09
CA TYR A 34 -2.76 -4.56 14.18
C TYR A 34 -4.23 -4.71 13.84
N ASP A 35 -5.08 -4.68 14.87
CA ASP A 35 -6.52 -4.84 14.72
C ASP A 35 -7.12 -3.68 13.93
N LEU A 36 -6.75 -2.44 14.27
CA LEU A 36 -7.26 -1.23 13.60
C LEU A 36 -6.82 -1.13 12.12
N VAL A 37 -5.55 -1.40 11.82
CA VAL A 37 -5.07 -1.39 10.42
C VAL A 37 -5.70 -2.53 9.63
N THR A 38 -5.87 -3.70 10.22
CA THR A 38 -6.52 -4.86 9.58
C THR A 38 -7.98 -4.54 9.26
N GLU A 39 -8.70 -3.88 10.16
CA GLU A 39 -10.09 -3.47 9.93
C GLU A 39 -10.20 -2.41 8.84
N TYR A 40 -9.30 -1.42 8.84
CA TYR A 40 -9.21 -0.44 7.76
C TYR A 40 -8.97 -1.13 6.40
N VAL A 41 -7.98 -2.03 6.32
CA VAL A 41 -7.68 -2.77 5.09
C VAL A 41 -8.89 -3.59 4.63
N ARG A 42 -9.56 -4.29 5.53
CA ARG A 42 -10.74 -5.11 5.21
C ARG A 42 -11.89 -4.27 4.66
N THR A 43 -12.18 -3.15 5.30
CA THR A 43 -13.25 -2.24 4.89
C THR A 43 -12.98 -1.65 3.51
N GLU A 44 -11.77 -1.14 3.29
CA GLU A 44 -11.41 -0.54 2.01
C GLU A 44 -11.24 -1.57 0.88
N MET A 45 -10.84 -2.82 1.19
CA MET A 45 -10.84 -3.94 0.23
C MET A 45 -12.25 -4.23 -0.29
N GLY A 46 -13.25 -4.29 0.60
CA GLY A 46 -14.65 -4.46 0.18
C GLY A 46 -15.13 -3.35 -0.76
N ARG A 47 -14.74 -2.10 -0.48
CA ARG A 47 -15.04 -0.96 -1.36
C ARG A 47 -14.32 -1.07 -2.71
N ALA A 48 -13.06 -1.48 -2.72
CA ALA A 48 -12.28 -1.70 -3.94
C ALA A 48 -12.91 -2.78 -4.83
N GLU A 49 -13.41 -3.84 -4.23
CA GLU A 49 -14.14 -4.90 -4.95
C GLU A 49 -15.44 -4.38 -5.57
N CYS A 50 -16.22 -3.59 -4.84
CA CYS A 50 -17.41 -2.94 -5.39
C CYS A 50 -17.10 -2.04 -6.59
N ILE A 51 -16.01 -1.28 -6.53
CA ILE A 51 -15.53 -0.43 -7.64
C ILE A 51 -15.18 -1.27 -8.85
N SER A 52 -14.47 -2.38 -8.67
CA SER A 52 -14.12 -3.32 -9.74
C SER A 52 -15.35 -3.93 -10.40
N GLN A 53 -16.35 -4.30 -9.62
CA GLN A 53 -17.63 -4.86 -10.09
C GLN A 53 -18.46 -3.81 -10.82
N ALA A 54 -18.38 -2.54 -10.43
CA ALA A 54 -19.05 -1.41 -11.09
C ALA A 54 -18.42 -1.02 -12.43
N GLY A 55 -17.30 -1.65 -12.82
CA GLY A 55 -16.66 -1.47 -14.14
C GLY A 55 -15.30 -0.81 -14.11
N ASP A 56 -14.89 -0.17 -13.01
CA ASP A 56 -13.56 0.43 -12.89
C ASP A 56 -12.55 -0.55 -12.25
N ARG A 57 -12.25 -1.60 -13.01
CA ARG A 57 -11.32 -2.66 -12.58
C ARG A 57 -9.92 -2.13 -12.29
N LYS A 58 -9.43 -1.15 -13.07
CA LYS A 58 -8.09 -0.59 -12.87
C LYS A 58 -7.97 0.06 -11.51
N ARG A 59 -8.94 0.89 -11.15
CA ARG A 59 -8.96 1.56 -9.84
C ARG A 59 -9.10 0.57 -8.71
N GLY A 60 -10.07 -0.35 -8.79
CA GLY A 60 -10.26 -1.37 -7.76
C GLY A 60 -9.00 -2.22 -7.54
N ASN A 61 -8.32 -2.65 -8.61
CA ASN A 61 -7.08 -3.40 -8.53
C ASN A 61 -5.95 -2.59 -7.87
N ASN A 62 -5.79 -1.32 -8.24
CA ASN A 62 -4.78 -0.45 -7.63
C ASN A 62 -5.03 -0.22 -6.14
N VAL A 63 -6.30 -0.04 -5.73
CA VAL A 63 -6.66 0.08 -4.31
C VAL A 63 -6.37 -1.23 -3.59
N GLY A 64 -6.80 -2.37 -4.11
CA GLY A 64 -6.51 -3.69 -3.54
C GLY A 64 -5.02 -3.96 -3.41
N PHE A 65 -4.23 -3.63 -4.43
CA PHE A 65 -2.77 -3.72 -4.39
C PHE A 65 -2.18 -2.87 -3.26
N ALA A 66 -2.56 -1.58 -3.20
CA ALA A 66 -2.06 -0.66 -2.16
C ALA A 66 -2.35 -1.16 -0.74
N LEU A 67 -3.56 -1.66 -0.50
CA LEU A 67 -3.98 -2.20 0.79
C LEU A 67 -3.21 -3.48 1.17
N THR A 68 -2.96 -4.37 0.20
CA THR A 68 -2.14 -5.57 0.43
C THR A 68 -0.70 -5.20 0.81
N VAL A 69 -0.10 -4.22 0.15
CA VAL A 69 1.25 -3.73 0.50
C VAL A 69 1.25 -3.09 1.89
N LEU A 70 0.22 -2.32 2.26
CA LEU A 70 0.09 -1.77 3.63
C LEU A 70 0.01 -2.87 4.68
N GLN A 71 -0.75 -3.92 4.44
CA GLN A 71 -0.84 -5.06 5.35
C GLN A 71 0.49 -5.80 5.52
N ARG A 72 1.26 -5.97 4.44
CA ARG A 72 2.61 -6.55 4.50
C ARG A 72 3.58 -5.67 5.30
N ARG A 73 3.48 -4.35 5.18
CA ARG A 73 4.30 -3.41 5.96
C ARG A 73 3.95 -3.45 7.45
N LEU A 74 2.68 -3.60 7.79
CA LEU A 74 2.25 -3.83 9.16
C LEU A 74 2.92 -5.08 9.76
N ALA A 75 2.93 -6.19 8.99
CA ALA A 75 3.59 -7.41 9.39
C ALA A 75 5.13 -7.29 9.48
N SER A 76 5.72 -6.32 8.80
CA SER A 76 7.17 -6.09 8.79
C SER A 76 7.66 -5.32 10.01
N SER A 77 7.07 -4.15 10.29
CA SER A 77 7.38 -3.37 11.49
C SER A 77 6.38 -2.22 11.72
N PRO A 78 6.16 -1.81 12.98
CA PRO A 78 5.35 -0.64 13.32
C PRO A 78 5.87 0.66 12.66
N GLU A 79 7.17 0.83 12.52
CA GLU A 79 7.76 2.00 11.85
C GLU A 79 7.44 2.00 10.34
N ALA A 80 7.50 0.84 9.68
CA ALA A 80 7.22 0.74 8.25
C ALA A 80 5.77 1.12 7.92
N ILE A 81 4.81 0.65 8.73
CA ILE A 81 3.41 1.02 8.56
C ILE A 81 3.16 2.48 8.89
N LEU A 82 3.72 3.01 9.98
CA LEU A 82 3.60 4.42 10.34
C LEU A 82 4.02 5.34 9.19
N ARG A 83 5.23 5.13 8.64
CA ARG A 83 5.73 5.91 7.50
C ARG A 83 4.82 5.84 6.28
N SER A 84 4.23 4.69 6.03
CA SER A 84 3.32 4.50 4.90
C SER A 84 1.99 5.23 5.11
N LEU A 85 1.42 5.15 6.32
CA LEU A 85 0.18 5.86 6.68
C LEU A 85 0.37 7.38 6.60
N GLU A 86 1.49 7.93 7.11
CA GLU A 86 1.82 9.35 7.04
C GLU A 86 1.92 9.86 5.59
N ARG A 87 2.62 9.12 4.72
CA ARG A 87 2.74 9.50 3.30
C ARG A 87 1.38 9.46 2.60
N ARG A 88 0.62 8.38 2.85
CA ARG A 88 -0.73 8.21 2.29
C ARG A 88 -1.64 9.36 2.72
N GLN A 89 -1.69 9.67 4.01
CA GLN A 89 -2.50 10.79 4.53
C GLN A 89 -2.17 12.10 3.79
N ARG A 90 -0.90 12.49 3.73
CA ARG A 90 -0.47 13.72 3.03
C ARG A 90 -0.93 13.76 1.57
N ARG A 91 -0.84 12.63 0.86
CA ARG A 91 -1.26 12.55 -0.56
C ARG A 91 -2.77 12.65 -0.73
N LEU A 92 -3.53 12.06 0.18
CA LEU A 92 -5.00 12.19 0.15
C LEU A 92 -5.44 13.60 0.55
N GLU A 93 -4.76 14.26 1.48
CA GLU A 93 -4.99 15.67 1.80
C GLU A 93 -4.68 16.60 0.61
N ASP A 94 -3.57 16.36 -0.10
CA ASP A 94 -3.24 17.10 -1.33
C ASP A 94 -4.35 16.93 -2.37
N ARG A 95 -4.84 15.70 -2.58
CA ARG A 95 -5.96 15.41 -3.47
C ARG A 95 -7.24 16.13 -3.02
N LEU A 96 -7.54 16.10 -1.73
CA LEU A 96 -8.71 16.76 -1.16
C LEU A 96 -8.67 18.27 -1.41
N ARG A 97 -7.53 18.91 -1.19
CA ARG A 97 -7.33 20.35 -1.46
C ARG A 97 -7.56 20.69 -2.92
N GLU A 98 -7.03 19.86 -3.84
CA GLU A 98 -7.20 20.07 -5.27
C GLU A 98 -8.65 19.90 -5.71
N LEU A 99 -9.33 18.83 -5.27
CA LEU A 99 -10.74 18.59 -5.58
C LEU A 99 -11.65 19.68 -5.02
N THR A 100 -11.39 20.17 -3.81
CA THR A 100 -12.15 21.27 -3.21
C THR A 100 -11.99 22.57 -4.03
N ARG A 101 -10.76 22.89 -4.45
CA ARG A 101 -10.50 24.05 -5.31
C ARG A 101 -11.22 23.96 -6.65
N ILE A 102 -11.19 22.78 -7.26
CA ILE A 102 -11.89 22.55 -8.55
C ILE A 102 -13.41 22.63 -8.37
N GLN A 103 -13.93 22.13 -7.25
CA GLN A 103 -15.37 22.23 -6.95
C GLN A 103 -15.85 23.69 -6.82
N GLU A 104 -14.98 24.58 -6.35
CA GLU A 104 -15.30 26.00 -6.20
C GLU A 104 -15.16 26.79 -7.52
N THR A 105 -14.23 26.40 -8.41
CA THR A 105 -13.83 27.24 -9.56
C THR A 105 -14.17 26.64 -10.92
N ALA A 106 -14.38 25.32 -11.05
CA ALA A 106 -14.51 24.64 -12.31
C ALA A 106 -15.97 24.41 -12.75
N SER A 107 -16.18 24.34 -14.07
CA SER A 107 -17.44 23.93 -14.68
C SER A 107 -17.75 22.44 -14.43
N PRO A 108 -19.03 22.00 -14.55
CA PRO A 108 -19.40 20.60 -14.33
C PRO A 108 -18.61 19.60 -15.20
N ALA A 109 -18.28 19.95 -16.44
CA ALA A 109 -17.51 19.09 -17.34
C ALA A 109 -16.03 18.94 -16.92
N GLU A 110 -15.44 19.98 -16.33
CA GLU A 110 -14.05 19.94 -15.82
C GLU A 110 -13.95 19.12 -14.54
N LYS A 111 -15.00 19.09 -13.71
CA LYS A 111 -15.06 18.28 -12.49
C LYS A 111 -14.99 16.79 -12.78
N GLU A 112 -15.79 16.32 -13.73
CA GLU A 112 -15.81 14.90 -14.13
C GLU A 112 -14.48 14.46 -14.77
N GLN A 113 -13.84 15.33 -15.59
CA GLN A 113 -12.54 15.05 -16.18
C GLN A 113 -11.40 14.98 -15.17
N THR A 114 -11.49 15.64 -14.03
CA THR A 114 -10.39 15.71 -13.07
C THR A 114 -10.29 14.43 -12.25
N ASP A 115 -11.40 13.87 -11.82
CA ASP A 115 -11.40 12.58 -11.11
C ASP A 115 -10.88 11.45 -12.00
N ALA A 116 -11.31 11.40 -13.26
CA ALA A 116 -10.81 10.44 -14.25
C ALA A 116 -9.30 10.62 -14.52
N ARG A 117 -8.78 11.84 -14.52
CA ARG A 117 -7.35 12.12 -14.73
C ARG A 117 -6.46 11.70 -13.57
N PHE A 118 -6.96 11.75 -12.32
CA PHE A 118 -6.20 11.33 -11.14
C PHE A 118 -5.94 9.84 -11.17
N ASP A 119 -6.97 9.05 -11.41
CA ASP A 119 -6.87 7.58 -11.43
C ASP A 119 -6.19 7.06 -12.71
N ALA A 120 -6.34 7.77 -13.85
CA ALA A 120 -5.68 7.42 -15.11
C ALA A 120 -4.14 7.50 -15.04
N LYS A 121 -3.59 8.37 -14.18
CA LYS A 121 -2.13 8.53 -14.01
C LYS A 121 -1.48 7.44 -13.16
N LEU A 122 -2.27 6.67 -12.42
CA LEU A 122 -1.72 5.57 -11.63
C LEU A 122 -1.31 4.41 -12.56
N PRO A 123 -0.08 3.87 -12.42
CA PRO A 123 0.29 2.63 -13.09
C PRO A 123 -0.61 1.49 -12.61
N SER A 124 -0.85 0.50 -13.45
CA SER A 124 -1.53 -0.73 -13.05
C SER A 124 -0.48 -1.68 -12.51
N LEU A 125 -0.54 -1.96 -11.22
CA LEU A 125 0.35 -2.92 -10.55
C LEU A 125 -0.47 -4.10 -10.05
N SER A 126 0.10 -5.30 -10.11
CA SER A 126 -0.48 -6.50 -9.52
C SER A 126 0.40 -7.02 -8.37
N ILE A 127 -0.21 -7.80 -7.48
CA ILE A 127 0.55 -8.42 -6.38
C ILE A 127 1.53 -9.47 -6.92
N HIS A 128 1.22 -10.08 -8.07
CA HIS A 128 2.08 -11.02 -8.76
C HIS A 128 3.38 -10.35 -9.23
N ASP A 129 3.27 -9.18 -9.88
CA ASP A 129 4.46 -8.41 -10.29
C ASP A 129 5.33 -8.03 -9.08
N TYR A 130 4.70 -7.79 -7.93
CA TYR A 130 5.41 -7.47 -6.69
C TYR A 130 6.11 -8.69 -6.07
N GLU A 131 5.54 -9.88 -6.23
CA GLU A 131 6.11 -11.14 -5.73
C GLU A 131 7.20 -11.70 -6.63
N ASP A 132 7.04 -11.51 -7.94
CA ASP A 132 7.96 -12.02 -8.96
C ASP A 132 9.18 -11.12 -9.21
N MET A 133 9.31 -10.01 -8.49
CA MET A 133 10.52 -9.18 -8.54
C MET A 133 11.72 -9.97 -8.04
N ASP A 134 12.24 -10.79 -8.91
CA ASP A 134 13.26 -11.78 -8.65
C ASP A 134 14.69 -11.22 -8.72
N LEU A 135 15.62 -12.05 -8.27
CA LEU A 135 17.07 -11.87 -8.16
C LEU A 135 17.80 -11.50 -9.48
N GLU A 136 17.11 -11.52 -10.62
CA GLU A 136 17.66 -11.22 -11.95
C GLU A 136 17.43 -9.78 -12.42
N THR A 137 16.61 -8.98 -11.70
CA THR A 137 16.38 -7.57 -12.01
C THR A 137 17.57 -6.70 -11.62
N THR A 138 17.95 -5.76 -12.47
CA THR A 138 19.00 -4.79 -12.16
C THR A 138 18.58 -3.86 -11.02
N ASP A 139 19.54 -3.33 -10.26
CA ASP A 139 19.27 -2.39 -9.17
C ASP A 139 18.46 -1.18 -9.64
N SER A 140 18.66 -0.74 -10.88
CA SER A 140 17.91 0.39 -11.48
C SER A 140 16.44 0.05 -11.72
N GLU A 141 16.14 -1.13 -12.27
CA GLU A 141 14.78 -1.61 -12.52
C GLU A 141 14.03 -1.82 -11.21
N ARG A 142 14.71 -2.38 -10.22
CA ARG A 142 14.18 -2.55 -8.87
C ARG A 142 13.79 -1.22 -8.23
N LEU A 143 14.67 -0.21 -8.30
CA LEU A 143 14.40 1.12 -7.75
C LEU A 143 13.23 1.81 -8.46
N GLN A 144 13.12 1.65 -9.79
CA GLN A 144 11.99 2.19 -10.55
C GLN A 144 10.68 1.53 -10.15
N PHE A 145 10.66 0.22 -9.99
CA PHE A 145 9.47 -0.51 -9.55
C PHE A 145 9.07 -0.15 -8.12
N GLU A 146 10.02 -0.10 -7.18
CA GLU A 146 9.78 0.36 -5.80
C GLU A 146 9.17 1.76 -5.78
N THR A 147 9.65 2.66 -6.64
CA THR A 147 9.08 4.01 -6.79
C THR A 147 7.63 3.98 -7.29
N GLN A 148 7.30 3.10 -8.24
CA GLN A 148 5.93 2.93 -8.73
C GLN A 148 5.01 2.34 -7.65
N VAL A 149 5.49 1.36 -6.89
CA VAL A 149 4.78 0.78 -5.74
C VAL A 149 4.44 1.87 -4.72
N GLU A 150 5.42 2.66 -4.30
CA GLU A 150 5.18 3.78 -3.38
C GLU A 150 4.18 4.79 -3.94
N TYR A 151 4.27 5.10 -5.21
CA TYR A 151 3.36 6.02 -5.89
C TYR A 151 1.91 5.53 -5.85
N VAL A 152 1.68 4.23 -6.07
CA VAL A 152 0.33 3.63 -6.01
C VAL A 152 -0.15 3.52 -4.57
N VAL A 153 0.68 3.01 -3.66
CA VAL A 153 0.34 2.83 -2.22
C VAL A 153 -0.08 4.14 -1.58
N ASP A 154 0.61 5.21 -1.89
CA ASP A 154 0.35 6.52 -1.30
C ASP A 154 -0.93 7.18 -1.85
N ARG A 155 -1.38 6.85 -3.06
CA ARG A 155 -2.43 7.59 -3.79
C ARG A 155 -3.70 6.83 -4.10
N ALA A 156 -3.63 5.50 -4.25
CA ALA A 156 -4.82 4.71 -4.59
C ALA A 156 -5.82 4.72 -3.43
N THR A 157 -7.06 5.14 -3.72
CA THR A 157 -8.14 5.23 -2.72
C THR A 157 -9.46 4.75 -3.31
N ALA A 158 -10.27 4.10 -2.47
CA ALA A 158 -11.65 3.74 -2.80
C ALA A 158 -12.62 4.93 -2.70
N ALA A 159 -12.21 6.04 -2.07
CA ALA A 159 -13.06 7.22 -1.92
C ALA A 159 -13.37 7.86 -3.28
N GLN A 160 -14.66 7.97 -3.60
CA GLN A 160 -15.18 8.52 -4.85
C GLN A 160 -15.65 9.97 -4.70
N THR A 161 -15.94 10.38 -3.47
CA THR A 161 -16.48 11.70 -3.16
C THR A 161 -15.62 12.43 -2.14
N ILE A 162 -15.72 13.77 -2.10
CA ILE A 162 -15.02 14.59 -1.09
C ILE A 162 -15.38 14.18 0.35
N PRO A 163 -16.64 13.92 0.73
CA PRO A 163 -16.98 13.41 2.04
C PRO A 163 -16.29 12.06 2.39
N GLU A 164 -16.27 11.13 1.44
CA GLU A 164 -15.58 9.84 1.64
C GLU A 164 -14.09 10.01 1.82
N LEU A 165 -13.47 10.89 1.02
CA LEU A 165 -12.03 11.18 1.13
C LEU A 165 -11.68 11.81 2.49
N ARG A 166 -12.54 12.72 3.00
CA ARG A 166 -12.39 13.26 4.35
C ARG A 166 -12.53 12.20 5.44
N ALA A 167 -13.47 11.27 5.28
CA ALA A 167 -13.65 10.16 6.22
C ALA A 167 -12.42 9.25 6.23
N GLU A 168 -11.86 8.91 5.07
CA GLU A 168 -10.63 8.10 4.99
C GLU A 168 -9.44 8.81 5.64
N ILE A 169 -9.27 10.12 5.39
CA ILE A 169 -8.19 10.91 6.02
C ILE A 169 -8.32 10.89 7.55
N ALA A 170 -9.53 11.04 8.09
CA ALA A 170 -9.77 10.98 9.54
C ALA A 170 -9.40 9.61 10.13
N ILE A 171 -9.73 8.52 9.43
CA ILE A 171 -9.32 7.17 9.83
C ILE A 171 -7.78 7.05 9.85
N LEU A 172 -7.11 7.55 8.81
CA LEU A 172 -5.64 7.53 8.75
C LEU A 172 -5.00 8.33 9.88
N GLU A 173 -5.58 9.47 10.28
CA GLU A 173 -5.13 10.26 11.44
C GLU A 173 -5.18 9.45 12.74
N ASP A 174 -6.28 8.72 12.96
CA ASP A 174 -6.44 7.87 14.14
C ASP A 174 -5.44 6.71 14.14
N LEU A 175 -5.25 6.04 13.00
CA LEU A 175 -4.26 4.97 12.84
C LEU A 175 -2.83 5.47 13.09
N ILE A 176 -2.47 6.63 12.57
CA ILE A 176 -1.16 7.26 12.80
C ILE A 176 -0.96 7.57 14.27
N ARG A 177 -1.99 8.09 14.95
CA ARG A 177 -1.94 8.37 16.40
C ARG A 177 -1.68 7.13 17.23
N VAL A 178 -2.30 5.99 16.87
CA VAL A 178 -2.05 4.71 17.52
C VAL A 178 -0.66 4.19 17.19
N ALA A 179 -0.22 4.27 15.93
CA ALA A 179 1.11 3.82 15.51
C ALA A 179 2.25 4.58 16.23
N TYR A 180 2.06 5.86 16.54
CA TYR A 180 3.03 6.63 17.34
C TYR A 180 3.21 6.12 18.78
N LYS A 181 2.22 5.45 19.35
CA LYS A 181 2.32 4.87 20.70
C LYS A 181 3.12 3.57 20.74
N VAL A 182 3.28 2.93 19.60
CA VAL A 182 3.95 1.62 19.43
C VAL A 182 5.42 1.77 19.05
N ARG A 183 5.82 2.96 18.60
CA ARG A 183 7.16 3.29 18.12
C ARG A 183 8.25 3.24 19.19
#